data_d7e4851b7595a76af8ae016973cf133e
#
_entry.id   d7e4851b7595a76af8ae016973cf133e
#
_cell.length_a   1.000
_cell.length_b   1.000
_cell.length_c   1.000
_cell.angle_alpha   90.00
_cell.angle_beta   90.00
_cell.angle_gamma   90.00
#
_symmetry.space_group_name_H-M   'P 1'
#
loop_
_entity.id
_entity.type
_entity.pdbx_description
1 polymer ?
#
loop_
_entity_poly.entity_id
_entity_poly.type
_entity_poly.pdbx_seq_one_letter_code
_entity_poly.pdbx_strand_id
1 'polypeptide(L)'
;KNNHSPRLTVPATVVAKRTEVSRHHTDNTMAHTFTTYYVTFQVESGDRMELTVSGSDYGMLVEGDIGKLSFQGTRYLGFERN
;
A
#
# COMPACT_ATOMS: atom_id res chain seq x y z
N LYS A 1 -7.44 5.87 15.32
CA LYS A 1 -8.17 5.69 14.09
C LYS A 1 -7.73 6.63 13.01
N ASN A 2 -7.66 6.10 11.82
CA ASN A 2 -7.14 6.89 10.70
C ASN A 2 -8.05 8.04 10.30
N ASN A 3 -9.33 7.96 10.67
CA ASN A 3 -10.28 9.02 10.32
C ASN A 3 -9.93 10.36 10.94
N HIS A 4 -9.19 10.36 12.03
CA HIS A 4 -8.82 11.58 12.73
C HIS A 4 -7.44 12.06 12.35
N SER A 5 -6.72 11.32 11.55
CA SER A 5 -5.40 11.73 11.09
C SER A 5 -5.52 12.70 9.94
N PRO A 6 -4.63 13.67 9.81
CA PRO A 6 -4.68 14.56 8.66
C PRO A 6 -4.28 13.82 7.41
N ARG A 7 -4.82 14.29 6.29
CA ARG A 7 -4.38 13.83 4.98
C ARG A 7 -3.06 14.51 4.66
N LEU A 8 -2.12 13.73 4.22
CA LEU A 8 -0.80 14.25 3.87
C LEU A 8 -0.47 13.85 2.44
N THR A 9 0.18 14.75 1.74
CA THR A 9 0.72 14.46 0.41
C THR A 9 2.19 14.83 0.43
N VAL A 10 3.04 13.85 0.20
CA VAL A 10 4.48 14.04 0.32
C VAL A 10 5.19 13.41 -0.86
N PRO A 11 6.34 13.95 -1.26
CA PRO A 11 7.15 13.28 -2.28
C PRO A 11 7.61 11.93 -1.75
N ALA A 12 7.55 10.93 -2.60
CA ALA A 12 7.94 9.58 -2.20
C ALA A 12 8.37 8.77 -3.41
N THR A 13 9.11 7.71 -3.13
CA THR A 13 9.58 6.77 -4.14
C THR A 13 9.08 5.38 -3.78
N VAL A 14 8.59 4.65 -4.76
CA VAL A 14 8.19 3.26 -4.55
C VAL A 14 9.47 2.44 -4.50
N VAL A 15 9.79 1.87 -3.34
CA VAL A 15 11.05 1.14 -3.19
C VAL A 15 10.85 -0.36 -3.12
N ALA A 16 9.66 -0.84 -2.77
CA ALA A 16 9.42 -2.27 -2.71
C ALA A 16 7.93 -2.56 -2.82
N LYS A 17 7.62 -3.75 -3.29
CA LYS A 17 6.25 -4.23 -3.40
C LYS A 17 6.25 -5.68 -2.93
N ARG A 18 5.21 -6.08 -2.23
CA ARG A 18 5.06 -7.48 -1.87
C ARG A 18 3.60 -7.85 -1.75
N THR A 19 3.32 -9.13 -1.86
CA THR A 19 1.98 -9.64 -1.64
C THR A 19 2.02 -10.66 -0.53
N GLU A 20 0.89 -10.83 0.12
CA GLU A 20 0.75 -11.83 1.15
C GLU A 20 -0.54 -12.59 0.89
N VAL A 21 -0.45 -13.90 0.79
CA VAL A 21 -1.59 -14.74 0.52
C VAL A 21 -1.98 -15.44 1.81
N SER A 22 -3.24 -15.26 2.20
CA SER A 22 -3.79 -15.91 3.39
C SER A 22 -4.85 -16.90 2.94
N ARG A 23 -4.85 -18.06 3.57
CA ARG A 23 -5.81 -19.10 3.26
C ARG A 23 -6.63 -19.42 4.50
N HIS A 24 -7.93 -19.37 4.36
CA HIS A 24 -8.84 -19.68 5.45
C HIS A 24 -9.59 -20.96 5.13
N HIS A 25 -9.62 -21.87 6.10
CA HIS A 25 -10.43 -23.08 6.03
C HIS A 25 -11.53 -22.98 7.05
N THR A 26 -12.74 -23.33 6.61
CA THR A 26 -13.84 -23.53 7.53
C THR A 26 -14.31 -24.96 7.36
N ASP A 27 -14.95 -25.48 8.40
CA ASP A 27 -15.24 -26.92 8.49
C ASP A 27 -16.02 -27.49 7.31
N ASN A 28 -16.98 -26.76 6.80
CA ASN A 28 -17.87 -27.31 5.79
C ASN A 28 -17.82 -26.54 4.49
N THR A 29 -16.79 -25.75 4.29
CA THR A 29 -16.74 -24.92 3.11
C THR A 29 -15.39 -25.02 2.44
N MET A 30 -15.36 -24.56 1.21
CA MET A 30 -14.11 -24.51 0.49
C MET A 30 -13.16 -23.50 1.13
N ALA A 31 -11.88 -23.76 0.97
CA ALA A 31 -10.88 -22.82 1.42
C ALA A 31 -11.02 -21.51 0.66
N HIS A 32 -10.88 -20.41 1.37
CA HIS A 32 -10.86 -19.08 0.77
C HIS A 32 -9.45 -18.55 0.78
N THR A 33 -9.05 -17.97 -0.33
CA THR A 33 -7.71 -17.40 -0.46
C THR A 33 -7.86 -15.90 -0.62
N PHE A 34 -7.12 -15.17 0.20
CA PHE A 34 -7.09 -13.70 0.14
C PHE A 34 -5.68 -13.25 -0.14
N THR A 35 -5.56 -12.28 -1.02
CA THR A 35 -4.26 -11.68 -1.31
C THR A 35 -4.27 -10.25 -0.82
N THR A 36 -3.29 -9.89 0.00
CA THR A 36 -3.12 -8.53 0.46
C THR A 36 -1.89 -7.96 -0.23
N TYR A 37 -2.03 -6.76 -0.74
CA TYR A 37 -0.99 -6.10 -1.51
C TYR A 37 -0.36 -4.99 -0.68
N TYR A 38 0.96 -4.99 -0.61
CA TYR A 38 1.71 -4.01 0.18
C TYR A 38 2.71 -3.30 -0.71
N VAL A 39 2.82 -2.01 -0.53
CA VAL A 39 3.82 -1.21 -1.24
C VAL A 39 4.57 -0.38 -0.21
N THR A 40 5.89 -0.40 -0.30
CA THR A 40 6.75 0.39 0.58
C THR A 40 7.18 1.65 -0.15
N PHE A 41 6.92 2.78 0.48
CA PHE A 41 7.31 4.09 -0.04
C PHE A 41 8.41 4.66 0.84
N GLN A 42 9.38 5.30 0.21
CA GLN A 42 10.40 6.02 0.94
C GLN A 42 10.16 7.50 0.73
N VAL A 43 9.95 8.22 1.83
CA VAL A 43 9.68 9.65 1.78
C VAL A 43 10.98 10.44 1.84
N GLU A 44 10.88 11.76 1.64
CA GLU A 44 12.06 12.63 1.55
C GLU A 44 13.02 12.52 2.72
N SER A 45 12.49 12.31 3.90
CA SER A 45 13.32 12.21 5.10
C SER A 45 14.16 10.92 5.12
N GLY A 46 13.89 9.99 4.19
CA GLY A 46 14.55 8.70 4.19
C GLY A 46 13.76 7.62 4.89
N ASP A 47 12.69 8.00 5.56
CA ASP A 47 11.84 7.02 6.25
C ASP A 47 11.07 6.19 5.23
N ARG A 48 10.84 4.95 5.59
CA ARG A 48 10.05 4.04 4.76
C ARG A 48 8.76 3.71 5.47
N MET A 49 7.69 3.62 4.69
CA MET A 49 6.40 3.22 5.22
C MET A 49 5.76 2.24 4.26
N GLU A 50 5.22 1.17 4.83
CA GLU A 50 4.54 0.16 4.04
C GLU A 50 3.04 0.35 4.19
N LEU A 51 2.35 0.47 3.07
CA LEU A 51 0.91 0.68 3.06
C LEU A 51 0.24 -0.43 2.29
N THR A 52 -0.96 -0.77 2.74
CA THR A 52 -1.81 -1.73 2.03
C THR A 52 -2.52 -1.01 0.91
N VAL A 53 -2.49 -1.58 -0.28
CA VAL A 53 -3.12 -0.99 -1.45
C VAL A 53 -4.04 -2.02 -2.10
N SER A 54 -4.89 -1.55 -3.02
CA SER A 54 -5.74 -2.46 -3.79
C SER A 54 -4.90 -3.17 -4.84
N GLY A 55 -5.44 -4.27 -5.38
CA GLY A 55 -4.75 -4.98 -6.45
C GLY A 55 -4.55 -4.10 -7.68
N SER A 56 -5.53 -3.23 -7.97
CA SER A 56 -5.40 -2.31 -9.10
C SER A 56 -4.25 -1.33 -8.88
N ASP A 57 -4.16 -0.75 -7.70
CA ASP A 57 -3.09 0.19 -7.39
C ASP A 57 -1.75 -0.51 -7.41
N TYR A 58 -1.70 -1.72 -6.85
CA TYR A 58 -0.47 -2.51 -6.83
C TYR A 58 0.06 -2.72 -8.25
N GLY A 59 -0.85 -3.02 -9.17
CA GLY A 59 -0.45 -3.26 -10.56
C GLY A 59 0.04 -2.01 -11.27
N MET A 60 -0.39 -0.84 -10.83
CA MET A 60 0.00 0.42 -11.45
C MET A 60 1.26 1.02 -10.86
N LEU A 61 1.62 0.61 -9.65
CA LEU A 61 2.81 1.12 -8.99
C LEU A 61 4.01 0.27 -9.38
N VAL A 62 5.10 0.91 -9.74
CA VAL A 62 6.32 0.23 -10.18
C VAL A 62 7.46 0.64 -9.28
N GLU A 63 8.28 -0.33 -8.89
CA GLU A 63 9.47 -0.01 -8.09
C GLU A 63 10.33 0.98 -8.84
N GLY A 64 10.70 2.05 -8.14
CA GLY A 64 11.47 3.11 -8.74
C GLY A 64 10.63 4.32 -9.14
N ASP A 65 9.31 4.20 -9.12
CA ASP A 65 8.45 5.33 -9.43
C ASP A 65 8.65 6.45 -8.41
N ILE A 66 8.72 7.66 -8.90
CA ILE A 66 8.86 8.84 -8.07
C ILE A 66 7.64 9.72 -8.29
N GLY A 67 7.06 10.19 -7.21
CA GLY A 67 5.88 11.03 -7.32
C GLY A 67 5.43 11.51 -5.97
N LYS A 68 4.14 11.79 -5.85
CA LYS A 68 3.56 12.28 -4.62
C LYS A 68 2.62 11.22 -4.05
N LEU A 69 2.88 10.85 -2.81
CA LEU A 69 2.07 9.88 -2.09
C LEU A 69 1.09 10.62 -1.20
N SER A 70 -0.18 10.26 -1.31
CA SER A 70 -1.21 10.78 -0.42
C SER A 70 -1.65 9.67 0.51
N PHE A 71 -1.70 9.98 1.78
CA PHE A 71 -2.10 9.00 2.78
C PHE A 71 -2.71 9.69 3.98
N GLN A 72 -3.40 8.91 4.79
CA GLN A 72 -4.03 9.39 6.01
C GLN A 72 -3.78 8.33 7.08
N GLY A 73 -2.91 8.65 8.04
CA GLY A 73 -2.47 7.65 9.00
C GLY A 73 -1.77 6.51 8.27
N THR A 74 -2.33 5.32 8.34
CA THR A 74 -1.78 4.16 7.64
C THR A 74 -2.59 3.82 6.39
N ARG A 75 -3.51 4.68 6.01
CA ARG A 75 -4.38 4.43 4.86
C ARG A 75 -3.78 5.05 3.61
N TYR A 76 -3.61 4.23 2.59
CA TYR A 76 -3.18 4.68 1.27
C TYR A 76 -4.34 5.39 0.57
N LEU A 77 -4.11 6.59 0.07
CA LEU A 77 -5.13 7.35 -0.64
C LEU A 77 -4.83 7.47 -2.12
N GLY A 78 -3.57 7.51 -2.49
CA GLY A 78 -3.20 7.59 -3.89
C GLY A 78 -1.74 7.94 -4.07
N PHE A 79 -1.26 7.75 -5.30
CA PHE A 79 0.11 8.08 -5.66
C PHE A 79 0.11 8.65 -7.06
N GLU A 80 0.62 9.85 -7.20
CA GLU A 80 0.65 10.53 -8.48
C GLU A 80 2.10 10.63 -8.95
N ARG A 81 2.41 9.98 -10.06
CA ARG A 81 3.76 9.99 -10.60
C ARG A 81 4.10 11.36 -11.19
N ASN A 82 5.34 11.73 -11.06
CA ASN A 82 5.84 12.95 -11.64
C ASN A 82 5.94 12.83 -13.16
#